data_45a099113c8fa2aca189aca609f1f69b
#
_entry.id   45a099113c8fa2aca189aca609f1f69b
#
_cell.length_a   1.000
_cell.length_b   1.000
_cell.length_c   1.000
_cell.angle_alpha   90.00
_cell.angle_beta   90.00
_cell.angle_gamma   90.00
#
_symmetry.space_group_name_H-M   'P 1'
#
loop_
_entity.id
_entity.type
_entity.pdbx_description
1 polymer ?
#
loop_
_entity_poly.entity_id
_entity_poly.type
_entity_poly.pdbx_seq_one_letter_code
_entity_poly.pdbx_strand_id
1 'polypeptide(L)'
;MTGRTVEKARRNGEGGLRTRETLDLETPFRYHRKAFLQVALNEEVGTFVAAGHPPTPPSISPGAEIHRQDDGLSVFATVRPRLFGIAYRMLGSAAEAEDVMQDVWLRWQSANRSTVENPPAYLTTTTTRLCINLVQSAQTRHETYIGTWLPEPVDTSADPGIGAERGEALKFAVLLLLEKLSPTERAAYILREAFDYPYDQIASILQMEETNVRQLASRARKHVADGRRASVSPGDQRRLLEAFIAAAQKGDMAALEGLLAEDVVSYSDGGGLVRAARNPVSGRNRVATFIAALSTWCWKGVKLDWVEANGQTTVLVSRDGIPFGLTVDASPQGIDEIMWFLRPSKLTAVSRSAQRVGEPHPPGLAGG
;
A
#
# COMPACT_ATOMS: atom_id res chain seq x y z
N MET A 1 -42.75 1.87 64.52
CA MET A 1 -42.61 3.23 65.13
C MET A 1 -41.67 4.00 64.20
N THR A 2 -42.27 5.02 63.59
CA THR A 2 -41.73 6.31 63.17
C THR A 2 -40.44 6.29 62.29
N GLY A 3 -40.44 6.61 61.02
CA GLY A 3 -41.07 7.73 60.33
C GLY A 3 -40.22 8.98 60.41
N ARG A 4 -39.58 9.33 59.27
CA ARG A 4 -39.58 10.73 58.78
C ARG A 4 -38.83 10.88 57.44
N THR A 5 -39.58 11.32 56.49
CA THR A 5 -39.27 11.94 55.22
C THR A 5 -38.75 13.39 55.44
N VAL A 6 -37.76 13.86 54.66
CA VAL A 6 -37.58 15.26 54.20
C VAL A 6 -36.74 15.21 52.95
N GLU A 7 -37.12 15.44 51.80
CA GLU A 7 -37.46 16.53 50.88
C GLU A 7 -36.32 17.49 50.54
N LYS A 8 -36.00 17.47 49.22
CA LYS A 8 -35.59 18.55 48.32
C LYS A 8 -34.34 19.39 48.57
N ALA A 9 -33.45 19.35 47.62
CA ALA A 9 -33.02 20.58 46.93
C ALA A 9 -32.28 20.26 45.60
N ARG A 10 -32.78 20.90 44.54
CA ARG A 10 -32.16 21.02 43.21
C ARG A 10 -30.88 21.85 43.29
N ARG A 11 -29.87 21.51 42.47
CA ARG A 11 -29.14 22.48 41.62
C ARG A 11 -28.25 21.81 40.62
N ASN A 12 -28.39 22.27 39.39
CA ASN A 12 -27.59 22.19 38.18
C ASN A 12 -26.05 22.11 38.36
N GLY A 13 -25.39 21.30 37.51
CA GLY A 13 -23.96 21.36 37.31
C GLY A 13 -23.56 20.37 36.23
N GLU A 14 -23.21 20.88 35.09
CA GLU A 14 -22.62 20.20 33.93
C GLU A 14 -21.49 19.28 34.32
N GLY A 15 -21.45 18.05 33.74
CA GLY A 15 -20.35 17.13 33.98
C GLY A 15 -20.39 16.01 32.94
N GLY A 16 -19.51 16.12 31.97
CA GLY A 16 -19.45 15.29 30.80
C GLY A 16 -19.48 13.80 31.08
N LEU A 17 -20.25 13.11 30.27
CA LEU A 17 -20.19 11.66 30.10
C LEU A 17 -18.82 11.29 29.47
N ARG A 18 -17.95 10.74 30.30
CA ARG A 18 -16.86 9.89 29.82
C ARG A 18 -17.51 8.57 29.40
N THR A 19 -17.76 8.39 28.13
CA THR A 19 -18.02 7.08 27.55
C THR A 19 -16.77 6.23 27.75
N ARG A 20 -16.84 5.30 28.69
CA ARG A 20 -15.93 4.14 28.69
C ARG A 20 -16.29 3.33 27.46
N GLU A 21 -15.54 3.50 26.39
CA GLU A 21 -15.45 2.50 25.33
C GLU A 21 -14.77 1.26 25.91
N THR A 22 -15.57 0.38 26.48
CA THR A 22 -15.17 -0.99 26.75
C THR A 22 -14.93 -1.65 25.41
N LEU A 23 -13.67 -2.04 25.14
CA LEU A 23 -13.36 -3.02 24.09
C LEU A 23 -14.21 -4.26 24.39
N ASP A 24 -15.23 -4.50 23.57
CA ASP A 24 -16.07 -5.69 23.67
C ASP A 24 -15.26 -6.91 23.19
N LEU A 25 -14.50 -7.50 24.09
CA LEU A 25 -13.66 -8.68 23.88
C LEU A 25 -14.43 -9.99 24.04
N GLU A 26 -15.71 -9.94 24.43
CA GLU A 26 -16.47 -11.12 24.82
C GLU A 26 -17.44 -11.69 23.77
N THR A 27 -17.36 -11.29 22.51
CA THR A 27 -18.17 -11.99 21.49
C THR A 27 -17.37 -13.15 20.91
N PRO A 28 -17.82 -14.40 21.10
CA PRO A 28 -17.02 -15.57 20.78
C PRO A 28 -16.80 -15.72 19.27
N PHE A 29 -15.54 -15.89 18.90
CA PHE A 29 -14.97 -16.15 17.58
C PHE A 29 -15.49 -17.43 16.86
N ARG A 30 -16.71 -17.88 17.13
CA ARG A 30 -17.22 -19.19 16.65
C ARG A 30 -17.72 -19.22 15.21
N TYR A 31 -17.82 -18.13 14.48
CA TYR A 31 -18.53 -18.13 13.18
C TYR A 31 -17.63 -18.02 11.92
N HIS A 32 -16.30 -18.01 12.02
CA HIS A 32 -15.46 -17.54 10.91
C HIS A 32 -14.65 -18.55 10.11
N ARG A 33 -14.79 -19.85 10.38
CA ARG A 33 -14.18 -20.88 9.53
C ARG A 33 -14.77 -20.88 8.10
N LYS A 34 -16.04 -20.48 7.95
CA LYS A 34 -16.75 -20.45 6.65
C LYS A 34 -16.51 -19.15 5.84
N ALA A 35 -16.38 -17.99 6.50
CA ALA A 35 -16.22 -16.72 5.79
C ALA A 35 -14.84 -16.56 5.15
N PHE A 36 -13.79 -17.11 5.76
CA PHE A 36 -12.44 -17.07 5.22
C PHE A 36 -12.30 -17.98 3.97
N LEU A 37 -13.03 -19.10 3.92
CA LEU A 37 -13.08 -20.01 2.77
C LEU A 37 -13.99 -19.50 1.64
N GLN A 38 -15.00 -18.70 1.95
CA GLN A 38 -15.98 -18.23 0.96
C GLN A 38 -15.41 -17.16 0.02
N VAL A 39 -14.44 -16.34 0.47
CA VAL A 39 -13.82 -15.31 -0.36
C VAL A 39 -12.86 -15.92 -1.40
N ALA A 40 -12.15 -16.98 -1.05
CA ALA A 40 -11.24 -17.69 -1.97
C ALA A 40 -11.98 -18.46 -3.09
N LEU A 41 -13.25 -18.83 -2.86
CA LEU A 41 -14.04 -19.62 -3.82
C LEU A 41 -14.84 -18.76 -4.81
N ASN A 42 -14.99 -17.46 -4.57
CA ASN A 42 -15.74 -16.57 -5.49
C ASN A 42 -14.88 -15.91 -6.57
N GLU A 43 -13.56 -16.02 -6.52
CA GLU A 43 -12.65 -15.47 -7.54
C GLU A 43 -12.25 -16.49 -8.64
N GLU A 44 -12.60 -17.77 -8.51
CA GLU A 44 -12.46 -18.75 -9.58
C GLU A 44 -13.83 -19.08 -10.16
N VAL A 45 -14.21 -18.51 -11.24
CA VAL A 45 -14.89 -19.09 -12.42
C VAL A 45 -15.28 -17.96 -13.39
N GLY A 46 -14.39 -17.68 -14.30
CA GLY A 46 -14.69 -16.97 -15.54
C GLY A 46 -14.09 -17.72 -16.72
N THR A 47 -14.47 -19.00 -16.90
CA THR A 47 -14.05 -19.74 -18.10
C THR A 47 -14.92 -19.31 -19.27
N PHE A 48 -14.37 -18.48 -20.15
CA PHE A 48 -15.00 -18.13 -21.40
C PHE A 48 -14.66 -19.19 -22.44
N VAL A 49 -15.63 -20.02 -22.81
CA VAL A 49 -15.55 -20.93 -23.96
C VAL A 49 -15.95 -20.14 -25.22
N ALA A 50 -14.98 -19.84 -26.07
CA ALA A 50 -15.24 -19.35 -27.41
C ALA A 50 -14.88 -20.41 -28.44
N ALA A 51 -15.87 -21.05 -29.00
CA ALA A 51 -15.76 -21.79 -30.26
C ALA A 51 -15.90 -20.82 -31.42
N GLY A 52 -14.87 -20.72 -32.25
CA GLY A 52 -14.92 -19.96 -33.50
C GLY A 52 -13.67 -20.22 -34.33
N HIS A 53 -13.84 -20.74 -35.52
CA HIS A 53 -12.79 -21.07 -36.51
C HIS A 53 -11.94 -19.83 -36.85
N PRO A 54 -10.62 -19.96 -37.06
CA PRO A 54 -9.77 -18.84 -37.48
C PRO A 54 -10.02 -18.53 -38.97
N PRO A 55 -10.08 -17.25 -39.35
CA PRO A 55 -10.13 -16.85 -40.77
C PRO A 55 -8.75 -17.03 -41.41
N THR A 56 -8.74 -17.44 -42.66
CA THR A 56 -7.55 -17.60 -43.51
C THR A 56 -6.81 -16.26 -43.66
N PRO A 57 -5.47 -16.23 -43.55
CA PRO A 57 -4.73 -14.98 -43.70
C PRO A 57 -4.73 -14.53 -45.17
N PRO A 58 -4.82 -13.21 -45.44
CA PRO A 58 -4.69 -12.68 -46.77
C PRO A 58 -3.24 -12.79 -47.27
N SER A 59 -3.06 -13.11 -48.53
CA SER A 59 -1.79 -13.22 -49.23
C SER A 59 -1.04 -11.88 -49.24
N ILE A 60 0.16 -11.86 -48.66
CA ILE A 60 1.05 -10.70 -48.62
C ILE A 60 1.78 -10.58 -49.95
N SER A 61 1.56 -9.50 -50.68
CA SER A 61 2.37 -9.11 -51.83
C SER A 61 3.76 -8.67 -51.40
N PRO A 62 4.86 -9.13 -52.03
CA PRO A 62 6.22 -8.68 -51.69
C PRO A 62 6.47 -7.32 -52.36
N GLY A 63 6.49 -6.25 -51.56
CA GLY A 63 6.82 -4.92 -52.09
C GLY A 63 6.43 -3.72 -51.21
N ALA A 64 5.88 -3.94 -50.01
CA ALA A 64 5.69 -2.83 -49.09
C ALA A 64 6.99 -2.62 -48.32
N GLU A 65 7.73 -1.55 -48.62
CA GLU A 65 8.75 -0.98 -47.71
C GLU A 65 8.05 -0.76 -46.36
N ILE A 66 8.41 -1.59 -45.37
CA ILE A 66 8.02 -1.37 -43.99
C ILE A 66 8.78 -0.13 -43.56
N HIS A 67 8.16 1.04 -43.78
CA HIS A 67 8.47 2.20 -42.96
C HIS A 67 8.20 1.73 -41.53
N ARG A 68 9.25 1.39 -40.80
CA ARG A 68 9.21 1.31 -39.33
C ARG A 68 8.87 2.71 -38.82
N GLN A 69 7.60 3.10 -38.91
CA GLN A 69 7.08 4.15 -38.09
C GLN A 69 7.35 3.67 -36.65
N ASP A 70 8.26 4.36 -35.95
CA ASP A 70 8.36 4.22 -34.53
C ASP A 70 6.96 4.49 -33.97
N ASP A 71 6.26 3.42 -33.54
CA ASP A 71 4.90 3.48 -33.03
C ASP A 71 4.83 4.20 -31.68
N GLY A 72 5.94 4.76 -31.22
CA GLY A 72 6.12 5.40 -29.93
C GLY A 72 6.30 4.41 -28.77
N LEU A 73 6.34 3.11 -29.07
CA LEU A 73 6.49 2.05 -28.07
C LEU A 73 7.86 2.13 -27.38
N SER A 74 8.93 2.37 -28.15
CA SER A 74 10.29 2.47 -27.62
C SER A 74 10.43 3.58 -26.58
N VAL A 75 9.87 4.76 -26.87
CA VAL A 75 9.86 5.91 -25.95
C VAL A 75 9.05 5.59 -24.70
N PHE A 76 7.83 5.07 -24.87
CA PHE A 76 6.99 4.72 -23.73
C PHE A 76 7.63 3.64 -22.86
N ALA A 77 8.15 2.58 -23.43
CA ALA A 77 8.82 1.50 -22.71
C ALA A 77 9.99 1.99 -21.86
N THR A 78 10.78 2.93 -22.39
CA THR A 78 11.93 3.51 -21.67
C THR A 78 11.51 4.28 -20.42
N VAL A 79 10.41 5.05 -20.49
CA VAL A 79 9.97 5.89 -19.37
C VAL A 79 8.93 5.23 -18.47
N ARG A 80 8.32 4.12 -18.91
CA ARG A 80 7.24 3.42 -18.19
C ARG A 80 7.57 3.10 -16.72
N PRO A 81 8.77 2.60 -16.35
CA PRO A 81 9.07 2.33 -14.95
C PRO A 81 8.98 3.59 -14.08
N ARG A 82 9.49 4.72 -14.59
CA ARG A 82 9.41 6.01 -13.91
C ARG A 82 7.98 6.52 -13.78
N LEU A 83 7.19 6.40 -14.85
CA LEU A 83 5.76 6.79 -14.84
C LEU A 83 4.97 5.95 -13.84
N PHE A 84 5.20 4.63 -13.82
CA PHE A 84 4.61 3.72 -12.85
C PHE A 84 5.00 4.11 -11.42
N GLY A 85 6.28 4.41 -11.18
CA GLY A 85 6.77 4.87 -9.88
C GLY A 85 6.08 6.14 -9.39
N ILE A 86 5.80 7.10 -10.28
CA ILE A 86 5.02 8.31 -9.98
C ILE A 86 3.57 7.91 -9.64
N ALA A 87 2.93 7.12 -10.50
CA ALA A 87 1.53 6.72 -10.32
C ALA A 87 1.32 5.94 -9.03
N TYR A 88 2.19 4.98 -8.74
CA TYR A 88 2.11 4.19 -7.52
C TYR A 88 2.26 5.05 -6.24
N ARG A 89 3.21 5.98 -6.20
CA ARG A 89 3.36 6.89 -5.04
C ARG A 89 2.18 7.86 -4.89
N MET A 90 1.55 8.22 -6.01
CA MET A 90 0.34 9.03 -6.00
C MET A 90 -0.89 8.28 -5.49
N LEU A 91 -1.05 7.02 -5.87
CA LEU A 91 -2.29 6.25 -5.69
C LEU A 91 -2.20 5.24 -4.53
N GLY A 92 -0.99 4.79 -4.17
CA GLY A 92 -0.77 3.74 -3.17
C GLY A 92 -1.29 2.36 -3.58
N SER A 93 -1.72 2.19 -4.84
CA SER A 93 -2.22 0.94 -5.40
C SER A 93 -1.47 0.60 -6.69
N ALA A 94 -0.89 -0.59 -6.74
CA ALA A 94 -0.18 -1.07 -7.92
C ALA A 94 -1.16 -1.36 -9.07
N ALA A 95 -2.34 -1.86 -8.76
CA ALA A 95 -3.39 -2.11 -9.74
C ALA A 95 -3.85 -0.80 -10.40
N GLU A 96 -4.20 0.23 -9.62
CA GLU A 96 -4.59 1.53 -10.17
C GLU A 96 -3.43 2.22 -10.93
N ALA A 97 -2.18 2.02 -10.49
CA ALA A 97 -1.02 2.53 -11.22
C ALA A 97 -0.86 1.85 -12.59
N GLU A 98 -1.11 0.54 -12.70
CA GLU A 98 -1.13 -0.16 -13.99
C GLU A 98 -2.27 0.30 -14.90
N ASP A 99 -3.45 0.55 -14.35
CA ASP A 99 -4.58 1.12 -15.11
C ASP A 99 -4.22 2.49 -15.67
N VAL A 100 -3.55 3.34 -14.88
CA VAL A 100 -3.02 4.63 -15.35
C VAL A 100 -1.99 4.43 -16.47
N MET A 101 -1.10 3.43 -16.37
CA MET A 101 -0.14 3.15 -17.45
C MET A 101 -0.84 2.77 -18.75
N GLN A 102 -1.92 2.01 -18.70
CA GLN A 102 -2.73 1.67 -19.88
C GLN A 102 -3.39 2.93 -20.47
N ASP A 103 -4.00 3.79 -19.64
CA ASP A 103 -4.61 5.03 -20.08
C ASP A 103 -3.60 6.00 -20.71
N VAL A 104 -2.41 6.13 -20.11
CA VAL A 104 -1.31 6.94 -20.66
C VAL A 104 -0.86 6.40 -22.01
N TRP A 105 -0.72 5.08 -22.15
CA TRP A 105 -0.36 4.44 -23.40
C TRP A 105 -1.39 4.71 -24.50
N LEU A 106 -2.67 4.54 -24.23
CA LEU A 106 -3.74 4.80 -25.20
C LEU A 106 -3.75 6.27 -25.65
N ARG A 107 -3.55 7.21 -24.71
CA ARG A 107 -3.45 8.64 -25.04
C ARG A 107 -2.21 8.96 -25.87
N TRP A 108 -1.07 8.31 -25.56
CA TRP A 108 0.15 8.45 -26.34
C TRP A 108 0.01 7.92 -27.76
N GLN A 109 -0.68 6.80 -27.94
CA GLN A 109 -0.98 6.27 -29.28
C GLN A 109 -1.87 7.20 -30.10
N SER A 110 -2.85 7.83 -29.49
CA SER A 110 -3.78 8.75 -30.16
C SER A 110 -3.24 10.17 -30.35
N ALA A 111 -2.12 10.52 -29.69
CA ALA A 111 -1.53 11.84 -29.78
C ALA A 111 -0.88 12.06 -31.15
N ASN A 112 -0.96 13.32 -31.65
CA ASN A 112 -0.13 13.74 -32.78
C ASN A 112 1.33 13.92 -32.32
N ARG A 113 2.11 12.83 -32.38
CA ARG A 113 3.48 12.79 -31.87
C ARG A 113 4.43 13.75 -32.57
N SER A 114 4.13 14.17 -33.80
CA SER A 114 4.95 15.16 -34.52
C SER A 114 4.91 16.56 -33.89
N THR A 115 3.90 16.85 -33.07
CA THR A 115 3.77 18.12 -32.34
C THR A 115 4.31 18.08 -30.92
N VAL A 116 4.77 16.90 -30.45
CA VAL A 116 5.28 16.72 -29.10
C VAL A 116 6.81 16.86 -29.12
N GLU A 117 7.29 18.02 -28.69
CA GLU A 117 8.73 18.32 -28.65
C GLU A 117 9.49 17.45 -27.62
N ASN A 118 8.87 17.16 -26.49
CA ASN A 118 9.47 16.37 -25.41
C ASN A 118 8.53 15.23 -24.95
N PRO A 119 8.62 14.05 -25.58
CA PRO A 119 7.78 12.90 -25.24
C PRO A 119 7.83 12.48 -23.76
N PRO A 120 9.01 12.37 -23.09
CA PRO A 120 9.07 12.07 -21.66
C PRO A 120 8.31 13.07 -20.80
N ALA A 121 8.42 14.37 -21.06
CA ALA A 121 7.71 15.42 -20.32
C ALA A 121 6.19 15.35 -20.55
N TYR A 122 5.76 15.09 -21.79
CA TYR A 122 4.34 14.88 -22.13
C TYR A 122 3.75 13.70 -21.36
N LEU A 123 4.45 12.56 -21.35
CA LEU A 123 4.02 11.34 -20.67
C LEU A 123 3.97 11.53 -19.15
N THR A 124 4.97 12.18 -18.56
CA THR A 124 4.97 12.52 -17.12
C THR A 124 3.81 13.43 -16.76
N THR A 125 3.56 14.47 -17.56
CA THR A 125 2.45 15.40 -17.36
C THR A 125 1.11 14.66 -17.41
N THR A 126 0.93 13.82 -18.42
CA THR A 126 -0.29 13.02 -18.60
C THR A 126 -0.52 12.09 -17.41
N THR A 127 0.51 11.36 -16.99
CA THR A 127 0.46 10.46 -15.82
C THR A 127 0.09 11.22 -14.56
N THR A 128 0.79 12.32 -14.25
CA THR A 128 0.57 13.09 -13.03
C THR A 128 -0.84 13.64 -12.94
N ARG A 129 -1.37 14.19 -14.05
CA ARG A 129 -2.74 14.74 -14.09
C ARG A 129 -3.80 13.68 -13.95
N LEU A 130 -3.62 12.51 -14.58
CA LEU A 130 -4.52 11.36 -14.36
C LEU A 130 -4.55 10.96 -12.89
N CYS A 131 -3.37 10.83 -12.26
CA CYS A 131 -3.30 10.49 -10.85
C CYS A 131 -3.96 11.54 -9.94
N ILE A 132 -3.76 12.85 -10.19
CA ILE A 132 -4.43 13.92 -9.43
C ILE A 132 -5.96 13.76 -9.51
N ASN A 133 -6.51 13.55 -10.70
CA ASN A 133 -7.95 13.35 -10.89
C ASN A 133 -8.47 12.09 -10.18
N LEU A 134 -7.71 10.99 -10.23
CA LEU A 134 -8.07 9.75 -9.54
C LEU A 134 -8.04 9.93 -8.03
N VAL A 135 -7.02 10.58 -7.45
CA VAL A 135 -6.94 10.84 -6.00
C VAL A 135 -8.11 11.71 -5.55
N GLN A 136 -8.46 12.76 -6.30
CA GLN A 136 -9.65 13.60 -6.00
C GLN A 136 -10.93 12.78 -5.97
N SER A 137 -11.12 11.88 -6.94
CA SER A 137 -12.30 10.99 -6.96
C SER A 137 -12.24 9.88 -5.91
N ALA A 138 -11.03 9.41 -5.55
CA ALA A 138 -10.82 8.39 -4.52
C ALA A 138 -11.04 8.93 -3.11
N GLN A 139 -10.73 10.19 -2.83
CA GLN A 139 -11.05 10.81 -1.53
C GLN A 139 -12.53 10.65 -1.19
N THR A 140 -13.43 10.84 -2.18
CA THR A 140 -14.87 10.59 -2.01
C THR A 140 -15.19 9.11 -1.78
N ARG A 141 -14.38 8.17 -2.33
CA ARG A 141 -14.56 6.72 -2.15
C ARG A 141 -13.93 6.21 -0.86
N HIS A 142 -12.83 6.80 -0.39
CA HIS A 142 -12.20 6.43 0.89
C HIS A 142 -13.08 6.76 2.09
N GLU A 143 -13.96 7.76 2.00
CA GLU A 143 -14.98 8.02 3.02
C GLU A 143 -15.96 6.84 3.22
N THR A 144 -16.08 5.96 2.22
CA THR A 144 -16.92 4.75 2.27
C THR A 144 -16.12 3.47 2.56
N TYR A 145 -14.76 3.54 2.64
CA TYR A 145 -13.93 2.37 2.90
C TYR A 145 -14.07 1.91 4.36
N ILE A 146 -14.38 0.63 4.54
CA ILE A 146 -14.59 0.07 5.87
C ILE A 146 -13.25 -0.30 6.50
N GLY A 147 -12.82 0.45 7.50
CA GLY A 147 -11.56 0.24 8.22
C GLY A 147 -10.40 1.09 7.70
N THR A 148 -9.20 0.74 8.12
CA THR A 148 -7.97 1.41 7.70
C THR A 148 -7.56 0.94 6.32
N TRP A 149 -7.38 1.88 5.40
CA TRP A 149 -6.75 1.58 4.12
C TRP A 149 -5.23 1.65 4.25
N LEU A 150 -4.53 0.65 3.72
CA LEU A 150 -3.07 0.63 3.60
C LEU A 150 -2.66 0.61 2.13
N PRO A 151 -1.51 1.21 1.77
CA PRO A 151 -0.93 1.07 0.43
C PRO A 151 -0.73 -0.40 0.05
N GLU A 152 -0.91 -0.71 -1.23
CA GLU A 152 -0.70 -2.06 -1.75
C GLU A 152 0.80 -2.42 -1.76
N PRO A 153 1.25 -3.53 -1.17
CA PRO A 153 2.64 -3.92 -1.20
C PRO A 153 3.14 -4.21 -2.63
N VAL A 154 4.28 -3.63 -3.00
CA VAL A 154 4.97 -3.89 -4.27
C VAL A 154 6.31 -4.54 -4.03
N ASP A 155 6.65 -5.54 -4.84
CA ASP A 155 7.96 -6.18 -4.79
C ASP A 155 9.04 -5.25 -5.36
N THR A 156 9.95 -4.82 -4.50
CA THR A 156 11.08 -3.97 -4.88
C THR A 156 12.34 -4.76 -5.17
N SER A 157 12.37 -6.05 -4.88
CA SER A 157 13.50 -6.93 -5.20
C SER A 157 13.52 -7.33 -6.67
N ALA A 158 12.34 -7.47 -7.29
CA ALA A 158 12.18 -7.93 -8.67
C ALA A 158 12.33 -6.80 -9.71
N ASP A 159 12.09 -5.54 -9.33
CA ASP A 159 12.22 -4.38 -10.23
C ASP A 159 13.09 -3.29 -9.59
N PRO A 160 14.40 -3.30 -9.85
CA PRO A 160 15.31 -2.25 -9.39
C PRO A 160 14.91 -0.84 -9.86
N GLY A 161 14.17 -0.72 -10.97
CA GLY A 161 13.70 0.56 -11.50
C GLY A 161 12.69 1.24 -10.57
N ILE A 162 11.85 0.46 -9.89
CA ILE A 162 10.90 0.99 -8.90
C ILE A 162 11.65 1.43 -7.62
N GLY A 163 12.71 0.71 -7.25
CA GLY A 163 13.50 0.96 -6.05
C GLY A 163 14.63 1.99 -6.21
N ALA A 164 15.14 2.19 -7.44
CA ALA A 164 16.36 2.98 -7.69
C ALA A 164 16.18 4.48 -7.47
N GLU A 165 14.98 5.02 -7.60
CA GLU A 165 14.68 6.43 -7.40
C GLU A 165 14.22 6.67 -5.95
N ARG A 166 15.17 7.05 -5.08
CA ARG A 166 14.98 7.36 -3.63
C ARG A 166 13.97 6.43 -2.93
N GLY A 167 14.39 5.22 -2.64
CA GLY A 167 13.59 4.15 -2.02
C GLY A 167 12.88 4.54 -0.71
N GLU A 168 13.35 5.58 0.00
CA GLU A 168 12.65 6.10 1.19
C GLU A 168 11.23 6.58 0.91
N ALA A 169 10.97 7.13 -0.28
CA ALA A 169 9.63 7.57 -0.67
C ALA A 169 8.68 6.41 -1.03
N LEU A 170 9.15 5.17 -0.97
CA LEU A 170 8.34 3.96 -1.15
C LEU A 170 7.89 3.34 0.17
N LYS A 171 8.54 3.66 1.29
CA LYS A 171 8.20 3.09 2.59
C LYS A 171 6.73 3.33 2.92
N PHE A 172 6.08 2.33 3.51
CA PHE A 172 4.66 2.40 3.84
C PHE A 172 4.31 3.58 4.74
N ALA A 173 5.13 3.87 5.76
CA ALA A 173 4.93 5.03 6.64
C ALA A 173 4.91 6.35 5.85
N VAL A 174 5.79 6.52 4.85
CA VAL A 174 5.78 7.71 4.00
C VAL A 174 4.54 7.75 3.12
N LEU A 175 4.14 6.63 2.51
CA LEU A 175 2.93 6.57 1.69
C LEU A 175 1.68 6.93 2.51
N LEU A 176 1.58 6.47 3.77
CA LEU A 176 0.50 6.86 4.68
C LEU A 176 0.49 8.37 5.01
N LEU A 177 1.67 8.99 5.13
CA LEU A 177 1.75 10.44 5.32
C LEU A 177 1.33 11.20 4.06
N LEU A 178 1.67 10.67 2.86
CA LEU A 178 1.26 11.26 1.59
C LEU A 178 -0.26 11.24 1.42
N GLU A 179 -0.97 10.25 1.98
CA GLU A 179 -2.45 10.20 1.94
C GLU A 179 -3.12 11.41 2.62
N LYS A 180 -2.43 12.05 3.56
CA LYS A 180 -2.94 13.24 4.27
C LYS A 180 -2.73 14.54 3.51
N LEU A 181 -1.98 14.52 2.41
CA LEU A 181 -1.72 15.69 1.56
C LEU A 181 -2.85 15.88 0.55
N SER A 182 -3.09 17.13 0.15
CA SER A 182 -3.91 17.38 -1.02
C SER A 182 -3.27 16.76 -2.27
N PRO A 183 -4.06 16.39 -3.31
CA PRO A 183 -3.53 15.74 -4.50
C PRO A 183 -2.40 16.53 -5.19
N THR A 184 -2.51 17.85 -5.20
CA THR A 184 -1.49 18.74 -5.81
C THR A 184 -0.23 18.85 -4.95
N GLU A 185 -0.36 18.91 -3.61
CA GLU A 185 0.79 18.86 -2.68
C GLU A 185 1.51 17.52 -2.78
N ARG A 186 0.77 16.42 -2.83
CA ARG A 186 1.31 15.07 -3.04
C ARG A 186 2.11 15.00 -4.35
N ALA A 187 1.54 15.47 -5.46
CA ALA A 187 2.22 15.48 -6.75
C ALA A 187 3.51 16.32 -6.73
N ALA A 188 3.46 17.54 -6.17
CA ALA A 188 4.64 18.40 -6.06
C ALA A 188 5.74 17.76 -5.21
N TYR A 189 5.39 17.13 -4.10
CA TYR A 189 6.33 16.42 -3.24
C TYR A 189 6.97 15.23 -3.97
N ILE A 190 6.15 14.35 -4.57
CA ILE A 190 6.64 13.15 -5.25
C ILE A 190 7.57 13.53 -6.39
N LEU A 191 7.17 14.44 -7.27
CA LEU A 191 7.99 14.88 -8.40
C LEU A 191 9.33 15.48 -7.92
N ARG A 192 9.31 16.25 -6.84
CA ARG A 192 10.53 16.89 -6.31
C ARG A 192 11.40 15.93 -5.53
N GLU A 193 10.85 15.22 -4.55
CA GLU A 193 11.63 14.46 -3.57
C GLU A 193 11.97 13.04 -4.03
N ALA A 194 11.08 12.40 -4.80
CA ALA A 194 11.32 11.04 -5.28
C ALA A 194 11.97 11.01 -6.66
N PHE A 195 11.72 12.02 -7.51
CA PHE A 195 12.14 12.00 -8.92
C PHE A 195 13.03 13.16 -9.34
N ASP A 196 13.41 14.05 -8.42
CA ASP A 196 14.32 15.18 -8.63
C ASP A 196 13.93 16.15 -9.76
N TYR A 197 12.63 16.27 -10.08
CA TYR A 197 12.20 17.27 -11.06
C TYR A 197 12.51 18.68 -10.56
N PRO A 198 13.08 19.56 -11.43
CA PRO A 198 13.23 20.96 -11.10
C PRO A 198 11.88 21.67 -11.00
N TYR A 199 11.82 22.75 -10.23
CA TYR A 199 10.54 23.41 -9.91
C TYR A 199 9.82 24.02 -11.12
N ASP A 200 10.56 24.51 -12.12
CA ASP A 200 10.03 25.00 -13.39
C ASP A 200 9.30 23.90 -14.17
N GLN A 201 9.87 22.68 -14.20
CA GLN A 201 9.22 21.54 -14.83
C GLN A 201 7.99 21.10 -14.06
N ILE A 202 8.04 21.06 -12.73
CA ILE A 202 6.87 20.74 -11.90
C ILE A 202 5.77 21.81 -12.12
N ALA A 203 6.13 23.08 -12.22
CA ALA A 203 5.22 24.18 -12.51
C ALA A 203 4.49 23.95 -13.85
N SER A 204 5.23 23.57 -14.89
CA SER A 204 4.67 23.20 -16.20
C SER A 204 3.73 22.00 -16.13
N ILE A 205 4.12 20.93 -15.40
CA ILE A 205 3.32 19.71 -15.21
C ILE A 205 2.00 20.03 -14.51
N LEU A 206 2.06 20.82 -13.43
CA LEU A 206 0.91 21.16 -12.58
C LEU A 206 0.11 22.37 -13.11
N GLN A 207 0.61 23.08 -14.14
CA GLN A 207 0.04 24.34 -14.67
C GLN A 207 -0.09 25.42 -13.60
N MET A 208 0.97 25.64 -12.85
CA MET A 208 1.04 26.59 -11.74
C MET A 208 2.28 27.46 -11.85
N GLU A 209 2.27 28.59 -11.15
CA GLU A 209 3.47 29.39 -10.98
C GLU A 209 4.53 28.65 -10.15
N GLU A 210 5.80 28.78 -10.52
CA GLU A 210 6.91 28.12 -9.85
C GLU A 210 6.96 28.46 -8.35
N THR A 211 6.66 29.69 -7.98
CA THR A 211 6.58 30.15 -6.58
C THR A 211 5.56 29.34 -5.78
N ASN A 212 4.39 29.06 -6.37
CA ASN A 212 3.35 28.24 -5.73
C ASN A 212 3.80 26.79 -5.55
N VAL A 213 4.46 26.23 -6.57
CA VAL A 213 5.02 24.87 -6.50
C VAL A 213 6.05 24.75 -5.39
N ARG A 214 6.96 25.72 -5.25
CA ARG A 214 7.94 25.76 -4.14
C ARG A 214 7.27 25.76 -2.78
N GLN A 215 6.18 26.52 -2.62
CA GLN A 215 5.41 26.57 -1.39
C GLN A 215 4.71 25.23 -1.11
N LEU A 216 4.08 24.62 -2.13
CA LEU A 216 3.42 23.31 -2.00
C LEU A 216 4.43 22.24 -1.57
N ALA A 217 5.55 22.12 -2.28
CA ALA A 217 6.61 21.15 -1.98
C ALA A 217 7.21 21.38 -0.57
N SER A 218 7.39 22.63 -0.17
CA SER A 218 7.91 22.98 1.17
C SER A 218 6.94 22.56 2.27
N ARG A 219 5.62 22.84 2.13
CA ARG A 219 4.61 22.42 3.09
C ARG A 219 4.51 20.89 3.19
N ALA A 220 4.47 20.22 2.04
CA ALA A 220 4.44 18.77 1.98
C ALA A 220 5.66 18.13 2.63
N ARG A 221 6.86 18.66 2.36
CA ARG A 221 8.12 18.21 2.99
C ARG A 221 8.06 18.36 4.51
N LYS A 222 7.59 19.51 5.00
CA LYS A 222 7.43 19.74 6.44
C LYS A 222 6.44 18.74 7.05
N HIS A 223 5.27 18.52 6.42
CA HIS A 223 4.27 17.56 6.89
C HIS A 223 4.84 16.14 6.97
N VAL A 224 5.56 15.70 5.94
CA VAL A 224 6.21 14.38 5.93
C VAL A 224 7.33 14.31 6.97
N ALA A 225 8.15 15.35 7.12
CA ALA A 225 9.22 15.38 8.10
C ALA A 225 8.70 15.35 9.54
N ASP A 226 7.65 16.12 9.83
CA ASP A 226 7.01 16.17 11.16
C ASP A 226 6.35 14.83 11.55
N GLY A 227 5.87 14.06 10.55
CA GLY A 227 5.26 12.74 10.76
C GLY A 227 6.24 11.57 10.76
N ARG A 228 7.50 11.79 10.32
CA ARG A 228 8.52 10.73 10.23
C ARG A 228 9.34 10.63 11.52
N ARG A 229 9.68 9.39 11.86
CA ARG A 229 10.70 9.08 12.85
C ARG A 229 12.00 8.67 12.18
N ALA A 230 13.11 8.76 12.93
CA ALA A 230 14.39 8.25 12.46
C ALA A 230 14.29 6.74 12.27
N SER A 231 14.35 6.26 11.02
CA SER A 231 14.29 4.83 10.74
C SER A 231 15.54 4.11 11.20
N VAL A 232 15.38 2.89 11.66
CA VAL A 232 16.50 1.95 11.92
C VAL A 232 17.04 1.37 10.61
N SER A 233 18.17 0.67 10.66
CA SER A 233 18.70 -0.05 9.51
C SER A 233 17.73 -1.17 9.06
N PRO A 234 17.75 -1.59 7.78
CA PRO A 234 16.94 -2.72 7.30
C PRO A 234 17.18 -4.01 8.11
N GLY A 235 18.44 -4.25 8.53
CA GLY A 235 18.78 -5.40 9.36
C GLY A 235 18.19 -5.32 10.77
N ASP A 236 18.12 -4.13 11.36
CA ASP A 236 17.48 -3.92 12.66
C ASP A 236 15.97 -4.05 12.56
N GLN A 237 15.36 -3.48 11.51
CA GLN A 237 13.93 -3.62 11.25
C GLN A 237 13.54 -5.10 11.13
N ARG A 238 14.33 -5.89 10.39
CA ARG A 238 14.12 -7.33 10.26
C ARG A 238 14.20 -8.04 11.60
N ARG A 239 15.24 -7.76 12.41
CA ARG A 239 15.39 -8.35 13.75
C ARG A 239 14.23 -8.02 14.67
N LEU A 240 13.74 -6.77 14.63
CA LEU A 240 12.57 -6.37 15.40
C LEU A 240 11.31 -7.09 14.95
N LEU A 241 11.09 -7.26 13.65
CA LEU A 241 9.95 -7.99 13.11
C LEU A 241 10.02 -9.49 13.49
N GLU A 242 11.20 -10.13 13.43
CA GLU A 242 11.40 -11.51 13.85
C GLU A 242 11.10 -11.69 15.35
N ALA A 243 11.61 -10.78 16.20
CA ALA A 243 11.36 -10.81 17.65
C ALA A 243 9.87 -10.56 17.96
N PHE A 244 9.23 -9.63 17.24
CA PHE A 244 7.79 -9.36 17.36
C PHE A 244 6.95 -10.60 17.03
N ILE A 245 7.23 -11.27 15.92
CA ILE A 245 6.51 -12.49 15.52
C ILE A 245 6.69 -13.59 16.58
N ALA A 246 7.91 -13.78 17.09
CA ALA A 246 8.20 -14.78 18.12
C ALA A 246 7.42 -14.51 19.43
N ALA A 247 7.36 -13.25 19.87
CA ALA A 247 6.59 -12.82 21.03
C ALA A 247 5.06 -12.97 20.79
N ALA A 248 4.58 -12.56 19.60
CA ALA A 248 3.19 -12.65 19.21
C ALA A 248 2.69 -14.11 19.14
N GLN A 249 3.51 -15.02 18.62
CA GLN A 249 3.18 -16.46 18.57
C GLN A 249 3.00 -17.08 19.96
N LYS A 250 3.79 -16.62 20.94
CA LYS A 250 3.73 -17.09 22.33
C LYS A 250 2.66 -16.37 23.16
N GLY A 251 2.16 -15.24 22.68
CA GLY A 251 1.32 -14.34 23.50
C GLY A 251 2.09 -13.69 24.65
N ASP A 252 3.40 -13.51 24.49
CA ASP A 252 4.28 -12.95 25.53
C ASP A 252 4.12 -11.43 25.62
N MET A 253 3.28 -10.99 26.54
CA MET A 253 2.97 -9.57 26.76
C MET A 253 4.21 -8.74 27.09
N ALA A 254 5.08 -9.24 27.98
CA ALA A 254 6.26 -8.51 28.44
C ALA A 254 7.26 -8.33 27.30
N ALA A 255 7.48 -9.37 26.50
CA ALA A 255 8.33 -9.28 25.31
C ALA A 255 7.73 -8.32 24.27
N LEU A 256 6.41 -8.35 24.01
CA LEU A 256 5.75 -7.41 23.11
C LEU A 256 5.93 -5.97 23.60
N GLU A 257 5.65 -5.68 24.87
CA GLU A 257 5.80 -4.32 25.43
C GLU A 257 7.26 -3.81 25.32
N GLY A 258 8.24 -4.70 25.48
CA GLY A 258 9.67 -4.36 25.35
C GLY A 258 10.10 -4.01 23.92
N LEU A 259 9.36 -4.48 22.89
CA LEU A 259 9.67 -4.22 21.48
C LEU A 259 8.96 -2.97 20.94
N LEU A 260 7.85 -2.55 21.56
CA LEU A 260 6.98 -1.50 21.06
C LEU A 260 7.38 -0.12 21.58
N ALA A 261 7.37 0.89 20.73
CA ALA A 261 7.44 2.29 21.14
C ALA A 261 6.22 2.67 21.99
N GLU A 262 6.30 3.73 22.79
CA GLU A 262 5.23 4.12 23.72
C GLU A 262 3.93 4.46 23.01
N ASP A 263 4.04 5.15 21.89
CA ASP A 263 2.93 5.63 21.05
C ASP A 263 2.74 4.81 19.76
N VAL A 264 3.19 3.55 19.77
CA VAL A 264 3.00 2.61 18.64
C VAL A 264 1.58 2.56 18.15
N VAL A 265 1.43 2.42 16.82
CA VAL A 265 0.11 2.29 16.16
C VAL A 265 0.08 1.01 15.34
N SER A 266 -0.97 0.21 15.52
CA SER A 266 -1.25 -0.97 14.72
C SER A 266 -2.40 -0.71 13.75
N TYR A 267 -2.13 -0.79 12.46
CA TYR A 267 -3.07 -0.61 11.35
C TYR A 267 -3.47 -1.96 10.79
N SER A 268 -4.77 -2.16 10.52
CA SER A 268 -5.29 -3.41 9.95
C SER A 268 -6.18 -3.11 8.74
N ASP A 269 -5.72 -3.53 7.55
CA ASP A 269 -6.48 -3.39 6.31
C ASP A 269 -7.21 -4.67 5.95
N GLY A 270 -8.48 -4.75 6.34
CA GLY A 270 -9.39 -5.84 5.99
C GLY A 270 -10.36 -5.51 4.87
N GLY A 271 -10.48 -4.23 4.47
CA GLY A 271 -11.37 -3.75 3.40
C GLY A 271 -12.84 -4.09 3.59
N GLY A 272 -13.29 -4.34 4.82
CA GLY A 272 -14.66 -4.79 5.10
C GLY A 272 -14.96 -6.26 4.74
N LEU A 273 -14.04 -6.94 4.07
CA LEU A 273 -14.17 -8.36 3.66
C LEU A 273 -13.68 -9.31 4.74
N VAL A 274 -12.64 -8.89 5.45
CA VAL A 274 -12.02 -9.66 6.54
C VAL A 274 -12.21 -8.89 7.84
N ARG A 275 -12.47 -9.62 8.94
CA ARG A 275 -12.58 -9.00 10.26
C ARG A 275 -11.22 -8.41 10.67
N ALA A 276 -11.18 -7.11 10.76
CA ALA A 276 -10.02 -6.31 11.13
C ALA A 276 -10.44 -5.26 12.16
N ALA A 277 -9.47 -4.69 12.88
CA ALA A 277 -9.74 -3.51 13.68
C ALA A 277 -10.19 -2.38 12.76
N ARG A 278 -11.39 -1.84 12.97
CA ARG A 278 -11.93 -0.74 12.13
C ARG A 278 -11.14 0.54 12.29
N ASN A 279 -10.65 0.79 13.50
CA ASN A 279 -9.80 1.93 13.82
C ASN A 279 -8.41 1.45 14.19
N PRO A 280 -7.35 2.24 13.94
CA PRO A 280 -6.01 1.93 14.41
C PRO A 280 -5.99 1.73 15.92
N VAL A 281 -5.25 0.71 16.38
CA VAL A 281 -5.02 0.49 17.82
C VAL A 281 -3.73 1.23 18.20
N SER A 282 -3.81 2.17 19.14
CA SER A 282 -2.67 3.02 19.51
C SER A 282 -2.26 2.84 20.98
N GLY A 283 -0.96 2.94 21.23
CA GLY A 283 -0.33 2.87 22.54
C GLY A 283 0.13 1.46 22.90
N ARG A 284 1.32 1.38 23.50
CA ARG A 284 2.07 0.14 23.81
C ARG A 284 1.22 -0.95 24.44
N ASN A 285 0.58 -0.66 25.58
CA ASN A 285 -0.18 -1.65 26.32
C ASN A 285 -1.41 -2.16 25.56
N ARG A 286 -2.10 -1.27 24.85
CA ARG A 286 -3.30 -1.64 24.05
C ARG A 286 -2.90 -2.51 22.86
N VAL A 287 -1.82 -2.15 22.18
CA VAL A 287 -1.30 -2.92 21.03
C VAL A 287 -0.78 -4.28 21.52
N ALA A 288 0.01 -4.34 22.59
CA ALA A 288 0.50 -5.59 23.14
C ALA A 288 -0.66 -6.52 23.54
N THR A 289 -1.65 -6.00 24.27
CA THR A 289 -2.87 -6.77 24.63
C THR A 289 -3.60 -7.29 23.40
N PHE A 290 -3.80 -6.43 22.38
CA PHE A 290 -4.45 -6.81 21.14
C PHE A 290 -3.70 -7.95 20.43
N ILE A 291 -2.36 -7.84 20.29
CA ILE A 291 -1.53 -8.84 19.63
C ILE A 291 -1.50 -10.15 20.43
N ALA A 292 -1.33 -10.09 21.76
CA ALA A 292 -1.33 -11.28 22.61
C ALA A 292 -2.66 -12.05 22.55
N ALA A 293 -3.79 -11.33 22.47
CA ALA A 293 -5.11 -11.96 22.30
C ALA A 293 -5.26 -12.72 20.98
N LEU A 294 -4.47 -12.37 19.95
CA LEU A 294 -4.46 -13.08 18.65
C LEU A 294 -3.55 -14.33 18.65
N SER A 295 -2.74 -14.55 19.68
CA SER A 295 -1.69 -15.61 19.70
C SER A 295 -2.23 -17.00 19.42
N THR A 296 -3.33 -17.37 20.03
CA THR A 296 -3.93 -18.71 19.89
C THR A 296 -4.60 -18.93 18.55
N TRP A 297 -4.95 -17.86 17.86
CA TRP A 297 -5.74 -17.91 16.63
C TRP A 297 -4.94 -17.59 15.37
N CYS A 298 -4.19 -16.48 15.34
CA CYS A 298 -3.50 -16.03 14.13
C CYS A 298 -2.28 -16.89 13.76
N TRP A 299 -1.57 -17.44 14.75
CA TRP A 299 -0.24 -17.98 14.56
C TRP A 299 -0.14 -19.51 14.54
N LYS A 300 -1.22 -20.23 14.84
CA LYS A 300 -1.19 -21.70 14.90
C LYS A 300 -1.18 -22.30 13.50
N GLY A 301 -0.13 -23.06 13.17
CA GLY A 301 -0.02 -23.81 11.91
C GLY A 301 0.19 -22.92 10.68
N VAL A 302 0.80 -21.76 10.85
CA VAL A 302 1.10 -20.85 9.74
C VAL A 302 2.46 -21.13 9.12
N LYS A 303 2.57 -20.88 7.81
CA LYS A 303 3.83 -20.76 7.08
C LYS A 303 4.22 -19.29 7.03
N LEU A 304 5.52 -19.01 7.18
CA LEU A 304 6.08 -17.66 7.07
C LEU A 304 7.00 -17.61 5.86
N ASP A 305 6.68 -16.73 4.91
CA ASP A 305 7.52 -16.45 3.75
C ASP A 305 8.03 -15.00 3.85
N TRP A 306 9.34 -14.83 3.90
CA TRP A 306 9.97 -13.51 4.01
C TRP A 306 10.17 -12.91 2.63
N VAL A 307 9.69 -11.70 2.44
CA VAL A 307 9.76 -10.96 1.17
C VAL A 307 10.24 -9.54 1.43
N GLU A 308 10.71 -8.89 0.39
CA GLU A 308 10.94 -7.44 0.39
C GLU A 308 9.78 -6.75 -0.32
N ALA A 309 9.11 -5.86 0.37
CA ALA A 309 8.06 -5.04 -0.20
C ALA A 309 8.29 -3.58 0.18
N ASN A 310 8.20 -2.67 -0.79
CA ASN A 310 8.40 -1.23 -0.57
C ASN A 310 9.76 -0.88 0.06
N GLY A 311 10.81 -1.66 -0.23
CA GLY A 311 12.14 -1.51 0.37
C GLY A 311 12.19 -1.86 1.85
N GLN A 312 11.22 -2.61 2.36
CA GLN A 312 11.15 -3.04 3.76
C GLN A 312 10.94 -4.55 3.85
N THR A 313 11.50 -5.17 4.90
CA THR A 313 11.22 -6.57 5.20
C THR A 313 9.75 -6.73 5.55
N THR A 314 9.08 -7.60 4.84
CA THR A 314 7.67 -7.95 5.03
C THR A 314 7.56 -9.47 5.17
N VAL A 315 6.67 -9.96 6.00
CA VAL A 315 6.39 -11.38 6.11
C VAL A 315 4.99 -11.68 5.57
N LEU A 316 4.91 -12.64 4.66
CA LEU A 316 3.66 -13.25 4.24
C LEU A 316 3.38 -14.43 5.17
N VAL A 317 2.30 -14.32 5.88
CA VAL A 317 1.83 -15.36 6.81
C VAL A 317 0.69 -16.07 6.14
N SER A 318 0.84 -17.35 5.82
CA SER A 318 -0.20 -18.12 5.16
C SER A 318 -0.72 -19.25 6.03
N ARG A 319 -2.04 -19.41 6.02
CA ARG A 319 -2.75 -20.53 6.62
C ARG A 319 -3.75 -21.06 5.61
N ASP A 320 -3.74 -22.37 5.39
CA ASP A 320 -4.66 -23.03 4.45
C ASP A 320 -4.60 -22.39 3.04
N GLY A 321 -3.42 -21.89 2.63
CA GLY A 321 -3.20 -21.26 1.34
C GLY A 321 -3.63 -19.78 1.23
N ILE A 322 -4.22 -19.20 2.28
CA ILE A 322 -4.66 -17.80 2.27
C ILE A 322 -3.60 -16.93 2.95
N PRO A 323 -2.95 -16.03 2.22
CA PRO A 323 -1.91 -15.16 2.77
C PRO A 323 -2.51 -13.91 3.43
N PHE A 324 -1.86 -13.43 4.48
CA PHE A 324 -1.89 -12.06 4.93
C PHE A 324 -0.46 -11.52 5.07
N GLY A 325 -0.28 -10.22 4.93
CA GLY A 325 1.04 -9.58 5.03
C GLY A 325 1.19 -8.88 6.37
N LEU A 326 2.43 -8.84 6.87
CA LEU A 326 2.80 -8.10 8.06
C LEU A 326 4.16 -7.42 7.84
N THR A 327 4.21 -6.12 8.12
CA THR A 327 5.46 -5.37 8.22
C THR A 327 5.42 -4.42 9.40
N VAL A 328 6.59 -3.91 9.79
CA VAL A 328 6.72 -2.91 10.85
C VAL A 328 7.56 -1.74 10.36
N ASP A 329 7.26 -0.54 10.82
CA ASP A 329 8.20 0.57 10.82
C ASP A 329 8.76 0.75 12.23
N ALA A 330 10.04 1.11 12.33
CA ALA A 330 10.74 1.12 13.60
C ALA A 330 11.77 2.26 13.67
N SER A 331 11.95 2.77 14.88
CA SER A 331 12.93 3.77 15.27
C SER A 331 13.85 3.23 16.37
N PRO A 332 14.85 4.00 16.83
CA PRO A 332 15.64 3.62 18.02
C PRO A 332 14.83 3.40 19.29
N GLN A 333 13.57 3.86 19.34
CA GLN A 333 12.65 3.69 20.45
C GLN A 333 11.87 2.36 20.41
N GLY A 334 11.97 1.61 19.31
CA GLY A 334 11.27 0.35 19.09
C GLY A 334 10.38 0.38 17.85
N ILE A 335 9.40 -0.50 17.80
CA ILE A 335 8.41 -0.58 16.72
C ILE A 335 7.41 0.56 16.88
N ASP A 336 7.33 1.43 15.88
CA ASP A 336 6.44 2.60 15.85
C ASP A 336 5.12 2.30 15.17
N GLU A 337 5.15 1.52 14.09
CA GLU A 337 3.97 1.16 13.32
C GLU A 337 3.97 -0.33 12.98
N ILE A 338 2.79 -0.95 13.05
CA ILE A 338 2.55 -2.34 12.66
C ILE A 338 1.45 -2.32 11.61
N MET A 339 1.71 -2.90 10.44
CA MET A 339 0.81 -2.88 9.29
C MET A 339 0.41 -4.29 8.90
N TRP A 340 -0.90 -4.58 8.99
CA TRP A 340 -1.51 -5.86 8.66
C TRP A 340 -2.28 -5.75 7.35
N PHE A 341 -1.78 -6.38 6.31
CA PHE A 341 -2.43 -6.48 5.01
C PHE A 341 -3.27 -7.75 4.97
N LEU A 342 -4.55 -7.62 5.31
CA LEU A 342 -5.43 -8.79 5.47
C LEU A 342 -6.24 -9.10 4.20
N ARG A 343 -6.10 -8.30 3.14
CA ARG A 343 -6.74 -8.54 1.84
C ARG A 343 -5.81 -9.29 0.91
N PRO A 344 -6.13 -10.55 0.51
CA PRO A 344 -5.30 -11.33 -0.39
C PRO A 344 -5.08 -10.66 -1.76
N SER A 345 -6.08 -9.93 -2.28
CA SER A 345 -5.96 -9.21 -3.55
C SER A 345 -4.83 -8.18 -3.55
N LYS A 346 -4.57 -7.51 -2.42
CA LYS A 346 -3.45 -6.57 -2.28
C LYS A 346 -2.06 -7.23 -2.21
N LEU A 347 -2.01 -8.54 -1.98
CA LEU A 347 -0.77 -9.29 -1.81
C LEU A 347 -0.35 -10.06 -3.07
N THR A 348 -1.13 -9.98 -4.13
CA THR A 348 -0.92 -10.78 -5.35
C THR A 348 0.48 -10.60 -5.95
N ALA A 349 0.98 -9.36 -6.01
CA ALA A 349 2.30 -9.07 -6.56
C ALA A 349 3.42 -9.72 -5.73
N VAL A 350 3.44 -9.45 -4.43
CA VAL A 350 4.48 -9.96 -3.52
C VAL A 350 4.36 -11.48 -3.27
N SER A 351 3.17 -12.06 -3.36
CA SER A 351 2.97 -13.51 -3.24
C SER A 351 3.55 -14.27 -4.44
N ARG A 352 3.44 -13.73 -5.66
CA ARG A 352 4.08 -14.33 -6.85
C ARG A 352 5.59 -14.34 -6.74
N SER A 353 6.19 -13.31 -6.19
CA SER A 353 7.64 -13.21 -5.97
C SER A 353 8.13 -14.23 -4.95
N ALA A 354 7.41 -14.41 -3.84
CA ALA A 354 7.72 -15.42 -2.85
C ALA A 354 7.72 -16.86 -3.45
N GLN A 355 6.80 -17.15 -4.36
CA GLN A 355 6.72 -18.44 -5.03
C GLN A 355 7.92 -18.68 -5.97
N ARG A 356 8.39 -17.65 -6.70
CA ARG A 356 9.55 -17.75 -7.61
C ARG A 356 10.85 -18.02 -6.87
N VAL A 357 11.04 -17.50 -5.68
CA VAL A 357 12.24 -17.73 -4.86
C VAL A 357 12.26 -19.15 -4.29
N GLY A 358 11.08 -19.78 -4.11
CA GLY A 358 10.94 -21.15 -3.61
C GLY A 358 11.05 -22.26 -4.65
N GLU A 359 11.06 -21.94 -5.96
CA GLU A 359 11.27 -22.93 -7.00
C GLU A 359 12.78 -23.20 -7.18
N PRO A 360 13.25 -24.46 -7.04
CA PRO A 360 14.64 -24.79 -7.35
C PRO A 360 14.89 -24.50 -8.84
N HIS A 361 15.93 -23.73 -9.10
CA HIS A 361 16.40 -23.44 -10.47
C HIS A 361 16.54 -24.76 -11.25
N PRO A 362 15.91 -24.94 -12.43
CA PRO A 362 16.08 -26.17 -13.19
C PRO A 362 17.58 -26.36 -13.46
N PRO A 363 18.15 -27.58 -13.30
CA PRO A 363 19.53 -27.83 -13.55
C PRO A 363 19.81 -27.45 -15.00
N GLY A 364 20.75 -26.50 -15.20
CA GLY A 364 21.17 -26.05 -16.50
C GLY A 364 21.52 -27.24 -17.39
N LEU A 365 20.91 -27.31 -18.56
CA LEU A 365 21.34 -28.20 -19.65
C LEU A 365 22.79 -27.86 -19.94
N ALA A 366 23.70 -28.63 -19.34
CA ALA A 366 25.10 -28.65 -19.74
C ALA A 366 25.10 -29.12 -21.20
N GLY A 367 25.38 -28.18 -22.10
CA GLY A 367 25.59 -28.48 -23.52
C GLY A 367 26.74 -29.43 -23.69
N GLY A 368 26.44 -30.56 -24.29
CA GLY A 368 27.42 -31.43 -24.92
C GLY A 368 27.74 -30.91 -26.34
#